data_83a3153767cf27d9cf73959c70505ce4
#
_entry.id   83a3153767cf27d9cf73959c70505ce4
#
_cell.length_a   1.000
_cell.length_b   1.000
_cell.length_c   1.000
_cell.angle_alpha   90.00
_cell.angle_beta   90.00
_cell.angle_gamma   90.00
#
_symmetry.space_group_name_H-M   'P 1'
#
loop_
_entity.id
_entity.type
_entity.pdbx_description
1 polymer ?
#
loop_
_entity_poly.entity_id
_entity_poly.type
_entity_poly.pdbx_seq_one_letter_code
_entity_poly.pdbx_strand_id
1 'polypeptide(L)'
;MDVQSMLTILSSLFGYLGRLPGAIVRGWDRFFFTPSDPIMLGIIRVVVGFILFYIHVSSASAVLDFIGPNAWVDEQTYAEIYDLPKQTRYQLTEKNPAQSDLDFHAMRQRSMQAYGFSIWFIITDPFWVQVTYYAGIVCVALFTIGFATRVTSILSWAFHLSYMHRAMMIWFGMDAMISFMLLYLCISPCGSVFSVDRIIARKRLGDRLPPVKPLWTATLALRLIQVHMCIVYFISGISKLQGSTWWNGSASWLTMNAPLFNEGIDVGWLADPKMGEWFWHYFCFFATYATLAFEITFPFLIWNRYLRPWVLFGALMLHGGIAIFMGLGGFGAIMFSGCMAFIPASGARWFLHSLLGNRVPAVVGGPA
;
A
#
# COMPACT_ATOMS: atom_id res chain seq x y z
N MET A 1 -43.82 0.88 34.09
CA MET A 1 -42.85 1.99 33.98
C MET A 1 -43.69 3.25 34.01
N ASP A 2 -43.42 4.15 34.97
CA ASP A 2 -44.16 5.36 35.16
C ASP A 2 -43.88 6.35 34.02
N VAL A 3 -44.89 7.14 33.61
CA VAL A 3 -44.81 8.15 32.54
C VAL A 3 -43.64 9.13 32.80
N GLN A 4 -43.37 9.47 34.06
CA GLN A 4 -42.32 10.36 34.46
C GLN A 4 -40.91 9.76 34.22
N SER A 5 -40.73 8.47 34.46
CA SER A 5 -39.52 7.70 34.12
C SER A 5 -39.28 7.64 32.63
N MET A 6 -40.35 7.45 31.84
CA MET A 6 -40.27 7.45 30.38
C MET A 6 -39.87 8.79 29.79
N LEU A 7 -40.42 9.90 30.32
CA LEU A 7 -40.07 11.27 29.92
C LEU A 7 -38.61 11.60 30.26
N THR A 8 -38.12 11.13 31.38
CA THR A 8 -36.72 11.33 31.81
C THR A 8 -35.76 10.57 30.89
N ILE A 9 -36.09 9.33 30.51
CA ILE A 9 -35.31 8.53 29.56
C ILE A 9 -35.30 9.22 28.18
N LEU A 10 -36.47 9.66 27.69
CA LEU A 10 -36.57 10.33 26.40
C LEU A 10 -35.77 11.64 26.37
N SER A 11 -35.88 12.48 27.42
CA SER A 11 -35.11 13.73 27.49
C SER A 11 -33.60 13.50 27.54
N SER A 12 -33.14 12.46 28.25
CA SER A 12 -31.74 12.08 28.30
C SER A 12 -31.25 11.57 26.95
N LEU A 13 -32.08 10.79 26.23
CA LEU A 13 -31.80 10.28 24.88
C LEU A 13 -31.70 11.44 23.88
N PHE A 14 -32.64 12.38 23.87
CA PHE A 14 -32.60 13.58 23.05
C PHE A 14 -31.37 14.47 23.35
N GLY A 15 -31.03 14.63 24.64
CA GLY A 15 -29.83 15.32 25.08
C GLY A 15 -28.54 14.63 24.60
N TYR A 16 -28.51 13.32 24.63
CA TYR A 16 -27.38 12.52 24.08
C TYR A 16 -27.29 12.65 22.55
N LEU A 17 -28.38 12.47 21.81
CA LEU A 17 -28.43 12.60 20.36
C LEU A 17 -28.04 14.00 19.90
N GLY A 18 -28.46 15.04 20.62
CA GLY A 18 -28.08 16.43 20.31
C GLY A 18 -26.59 16.72 20.50
N ARG A 19 -25.89 15.98 21.39
CA ARG A 19 -24.44 16.10 21.61
C ARG A 19 -23.60 15.23 20.64
N LEU A 20 -24.21 14.21 20.03
CA LEU A 20 -23.53 13.24 19.19
C LEU A 20 -22.80 13.87 17.98
N PRO A 21 -23.40 14.78 17.19
CA PRO A 21 -22.70 15.41 16.07
C PRO A 21 -21.42 16.13 16.50
N GLY A 22 -21.48 16.91 17.58
CA GLY A 22 -20.33 17.60 18.12
C GLY A 22 -19.24 16.66 18.65
N ALA A 23 -19.63 15.50 19.21
CA ALA A 23 -18.68 14.49 19.65
C ALA A 23 -18.00 13.79 18.47
N ILE A 24 -18.76 13.50 17.41
CA ILE A 24 -18.23 12.92 16.16
C ILE A 24 -17.21 13.87 15.51
N VAL A 25 -17.56 15.15 15.35
CA VAL A 25 -16.66 16.14 14.76
C VAL A 25 -15.37 16.28 15.57
N ARG A 26 -15.45 16.38 16.89
CA ARG A 26 -14.26 16.43 17.75
C ARG A 26 -13.45 15.14 17.71
N GLY A 27 -14.11 13.98 17.62
CA GLY A 27 -13.45 12.69 17.47
C GLY A 27 -12.68 12.61 16.15
N TRP A 28 -13.29 13.04 15.06
CA TRP A 28 -12.71 13.11 13.74
C TRP A 28 -11.49 14.05 13.70
N ASP A 29 -11.65 15.27 14.22
CA ASP A 29 -10.58 16.25 14.31
C ASP A 29 -9.39 15.71 15.12
N ARG A 30 -9.65 15.12 16.28
CA ARG A 30 -8.61 14.50 17.12
C ARG A 30 -7.93 13.34 16.39
N PHE A 31 -8.68 12.52 15.67
CA PHE A 31 -8.13 11.34 14.98
C PHE A 31 -7.21 11.72 13.82
N PHE A 32 -7.60 12.70 13.00
CA PHE A 32 -6.86 13.04 11.79
C PHE A 32 -5.88 14.20 11.93
N PHE A 33 -6.10 15.13 12.86
CA PHE A 33 -5.38 16.41 12.88
C PHE A 33 -4.60 16.70 14.16
N THR A 34 -4.59 15.82 15.15
CA THR A 34 -3.70 15.98 16.33
C THR A 34 -2.24 15.85 15.86
N PRO A 35 -1.37 16.87 16.10
CA PRO A 35 0.01 16.83 15.64
C PRO A 35 0.77 15.60 16.13
N SER A 36 1.50 14.93 15.26
CA SER A 36 2.35 13.78 15.58
C SER A 36 3.76 13.89 14.99
N ASP A 37 4.65 13.08 15.53
CA ASP A 37 6.05 12.97 15.11
C ASP A 37 6.15 12.36 13.70
N PRO A 38 6.84 13.00 12.74
CA PRO A 38 6.98 12.49 11.37
C PRO A 38 8.00 11.37 11.20
N ILE A 39 8.63 10.85 12.27
CA ILE A 39 9.74 9.89 12.16
C ILE A 39 9.36 8.66 11.33
N MET A 40 8.18 8.11 11.54
CA MET A 40 7.71 6.93 10.79
C MET A 40 7.55 7.23 9.30
N LEU A 41 7.11 8.43 8.95
CA LEU A 41 6.98 8.84 7.53
C LEU A 41 8.34 8.96 6.84
N GLY A 42 9.36 9.41 7.56
CA GLY A 42 10.73 9.41 7.05
C GLY A 42 11.25 7.99 6.76
N ILE A 43 10.96 7.03 7.64
CA ILE A 43 11.33 5.62 7.46
C ILE A 43 10.54 5.01 6.29
N ILE A 44 9.22 5.19 6.28
CA ILE A 44 8.33 4.69 5.23
C ILE A 44 8.76 5.24 3.86
N ARG A 45 9.12 6.54 3.77
CA ARG A 45 9.65 7.12 2.53
C ARG A 45 10.88 6.36 2.02
N VAL A 46 11.84 6.07 2.89
CA VAL A 46 13.06 5.36 2.50
C VAL A 46 12.73 3.96 1.98
N VAL A 47 11.87 3.24 2.70
CA VAL A 47 11.48 1.86 2.32
C VAL A 47 10.70 1.85 1.01
N VAL A 48 9.64 2.66 0.91
CA VAL A 48 8.81 2.75 -0.30
C VAL A 48 9.63 3.24 -1.50
N GLY A 49 10.45 4.27 -1.30
CA GLY A 49 11.33 4.79 -2.35
C GLY A 49 12.34 3.75 -2.83
N PHE A 50 12.92 2.97 -1.92
CA PHE A 50 13.85 1.89 -2.29
C PHE A 50 13.16 0.77 -3.07
N ILE A 51 11.98 0.34 -2.65
CA ILE A 51 11.20 -0.67 -3.36
C ILE A 51 10.87 -0.17 -4.78
N LEU A 52 10.38 1.05 -4.90
CA LEU A 52 10.06 1.66 -6.18
C LEU A 52 11.30 1.79 -7.07
N PHE A 53 12.42 2.24 -6.51
CA PHE A 53 13.70 2.33 -7.23
C PHE A 53 14.13 0.96 -7.76
N TYR A 54 14.09 -0.06 -6.90
CA TYR A 54 14.46 -1.42 -7.28
C TYR A 54 13.61 -1.95 -8.43
N ILE A 55 12.28 -1.79 -8.37
CA ILE A 55 11.35 -2.25 -9.41
C ILE A 55 11.68 -1.60 -10.75
N HIS A 56 11.83 -0.28 -10.77
CA HIS A 56 12.10 0.43 -12.02
C HIS A 56 13.49 0.17 -12.58
N VAL A 57 14.51 -0.01 -11.73
CA VAL A 57 15.85 -0.40 -12.18
C VAL A 57 15.84 -1.81 -12.76
N SER A 58 15.14 -2.75 -12.12
CA SER A 58 15.02 -4.12 -12.60
C SER A 58 14.32 -4.23 -13.97
N SER A 59 13.35 -3.33 -14.22
CA SER A 59 12.59 -3.29 -15.48
C SER A 59 13.25 -2.42 -16.56
N ALA A 60 14.34 -1.73 -16.25
CA ALA A 60 14.91 -0.71 -17.12
C ALA A 60 15.42 -1.24 -18.47
N SER A 61 15.95 -2.47 -18.50
CA SER A 61 16.43 -3.11 -19.74
C SER A 61 15.31 -3.44 -20.71
N ALA A 62 14.10 -3.72 -20.21
CA ALA A 62 12.93 -4.10 -20.98
C ALA A 62 11.90 -2.95 -21.11
N VAL A 63 12.29 -1.73 -20.82
CA VAL A 63 11.36 -0.60 -20.75
C VAL A 63 10.57 -0.36 -22.03
N LEU A 64 11.19 -0.53 -23.21
CA LEU A 64 10.52 -0.35 -24.50
C LEU A 64 9.48 -1.45 -24.78
N ASP A 65 9.66 -2.65 -24.22
CA ASP A 65 8.71 -3.74 -24.35
C ASP A 65 7.42 -3.48 -23.54
N PHE A 66 7.51 -2.63 -22.50
CA PHE A 66 6.38 -2.32 -21.63
C PHE A 66 5.68 -1.00 -21.98
N ILE A 67 6.45 0.04 -22.33
CA ILE A 67 5.92 1.38 -22.52
C ILE A 67 6.29 2.02 -23.86
N GLY A 68 7.09 1.34 -24.69
CA GLY A 68 7.47 1.81 -26.03
C GLY A 68 6.32 1.82 -27.03
N PRO A 69 6.55 2.35 -28.25
CA PRO A 69 5.52 2.37 -29.30
C PRO A 69 5.12 0.96 -29.78
N ASN A 70 6.05 0.01 -29.77
CA ASN A 70 5.84 -1.40 -30.12
C ASN A 70 5.82 -2.29 -28.88
N ALA A 71 5.31 -1.77 -27.75
CA ALA A 71 5.18 -2.53 -26.50
C ALA A 71 4.20 -3.70 -26.64
N TRP A 72 4.16 -4.62 -25.69
CA TRP A 72 3.23 -5.76 -25.66
C TRP A 72 1.76 -5.34 -25.82
N VAL A 73 1.39 -4.14 -25.38
CA VAL A 73 0.16 -3.45 -25.77
C VAL A 73 0.59 -2.23 -26.57
N ASP A 74 0.45 -2.29 -27.89
CA ASP A 74 0.83 -1.23 -28.80
C ASP A 74 -0.12 -0.02 -28.71
N GLU A 75 0.28 1.08 -29.37
CA GLU A 75 -0.47 2.33 -29.34
C GLU A 75 -1.86 2.21 -30.01
N GLN A 76 -1.96 1.39 -31.06
CA GLN A 76 -3.22 1.17 -31.76
C GLN A 76 -4.21 0.42 -30.88
N THR A 77 -3.78 -0.66 -30.22
CA THR A 77 -4.59 -1.41 -29.24
C THR A 77 -5.06 -0.52 -28.10
N TYR A 78 -4.18 0.39 -27.61
CA TYR A 78 -4.59 1.38 -26.62
C TYR A 78 -5.66 2.33 -27.15
N ALA A 79 -5.47 2.89 -28.34
CA ALA A 79 -6.46 3.79 -28.95
C ALA A 79 -7.82 3.09 -29.10
N GLU A 80 -7.84 1.84 -29.56
CA GLU A 80 -9.06 1.04 -29.65
C GLU A 80 -9.73 0.83 -28.29
N ILE A 81 -8.98 0.58 -27.21
CA ILE A 81 -9.50 0.45 -25.86
C ILE A 81 -10.12 1.76 -25.34
N TYR A 82 -9.51 2.91 -25.69
CA TYR A 82 -10.00 4.23 -25.28
C TYR A 82 -11.19 4.70 -26.10
N ASP A 83 -11.21 4.40 -27.41
CA ASP A 83 -12.25 4.86 -28.33
C ASP A 83 -13.52 3.99 -28.31
N LEU A 84 -13.51 2.86 -27.59
CA LEU A 84 -14.71 2.03 -27.44
C LEU A 84 -15.89 2.88 -26.88
N PRO A 85 -16.96 3.08 -27.68
CA PRO A 85 -18.09 3.90 -27.24
C PRO A 85 -18.69 3.37 -25.94
N LYS A 86 -19.06 4.26 -25.04
CA LYS A 86 -19.72 3.90 -23.76
C LYS A 86 -20.93 2.98 -23.94
N GLN A 87 -21.63 3.10 -25.07
CA GLN A 87 -22.80 2.28 -25.41
C GLN A 87 -22.46 0.82 -25.75
N THR A 88 -21.31 0.56 -26.36
CA THR A 88 -20.88 -0.82 -26.66
C THR A 88 -20.57 -1.60 -25.38
N ARG A 89 -20.24 -0.89 -24.30
CA ARG A 89 -19.99 -1.47 -22.99
C ARG A 89 -21.26 -2.07 -22.35
N TYR A 90 -22.43 -1.49 -22.58
CA TYR A 90 -23.70 -1.97 -22.06
C TYR A 90 -24.30 -3.14 -22.88
N GLN A 91 -24.09 -3.14 -24.20
CA GLN A 91 -24.66 -4.16 -25.10
C GLN A 91 -24.00 -5.55 -24.95
N LEU A 92 -22.76 -5.64 -24.49
CA LEU A 92 -22.09 -6.89 -24.24
C LEU A 92 -22.62 -7.61 -22.98
N THR A 93 -23.21 -6.86 -22.04
CA THR A 93 -23.71 -7.38 -20.76
C THR A 93 -25.09 -8.04 -20.88
N GLU A 94 -25.90 -7.66 -21.89
CA GLU A 94 -27.28 -8.19 -22.04
C GLU A 94 -27.38 -9.53 -22.78
N LYS A 95 -26.34 -9.94 -23.53
CA LYS A 95 -26.47 -11.08 -24.46
C LYS A 95 -26.19 -12.48 -23.90
N ASN A 96 -25.52 -12.63 -22.77
CA ASN A 96 -25.27 -13.98 -22.23
C ASN A 96 -24.88 -13.96 -20.71
N PRO A 97 -25.78 -14.31 -19.77
CA PRO A 97 -25.50 -14.22 -18.32
C PRO A 97 -24.37 -15.13 -17.82
N ALA A 98 -24.11 -16.27 -18.47
CA ALA A 98 -23.05 -17.19 -18.08
C ALA A 98 -21.65 -16.75 -18.56
N GLN A 99 -21.59 -15.92 -19.59
CA GLN A 99 -20.38 -15.27 -20.12
C GLN A 99 -20.17 -13.90 -19.47
N SER A 100 -21.23 -13.39 -18.81
CA SER A 100 -21.27 -12.03 -18.26
C SER A 100 -20.26 -11.78 -17.15
N ASP A 101 -19.89 -12.76 -16.34
CA ASP A 101 -18.95 -12.54 -15.25
C ASP A 101 -17.50 -12.40 -15.73
N LEU A 102 -17.08 -13.21 -16.68
CA LEU A 102 -15.76 -13.09 -17.30
C LEU A 102 -15.68 -11.82 -18.16
N ASP A 103 -16.73 -11.53 -18.92
CA ASP A 103 -16.83 -10.31 -19.73
C ASP A 103 -16.98 -9.05 -18.84
N PHE A 104 -17.67 -9.14 -17.70
CA PHE A 104 -17.79 -8.06 -16.72
C PHE A 104 -16.46 -7.72 -16.06
N HIS A 105 -15.66 -8.72 -15.67
CA HIS A 105 -14.33 -8.50 -15.12
C HIS A 105 -13.38 -7.92 -16.17
N ALA A 106 -13.37 -8.44 -17.38
CA ALA A 106 -12.59 -7.91 -18.48
C ALA A 106 -13.02 -6.48 -18.85
N MET A 107 -14.33 -6.21 -18.85
CA MET A 107 -14.91 -4.92 -19.15
C MET A 107 -14.69 -3.90 -18.05
N ARG A 108 -14.80 -4.29 -16.77
CA ARG A 108 -14.44 -3.44 -15.61
C ARG A 108 -12.96 -3.06 -15.66
N GLN A 109 -12.09 -4.01 -16.01
CA GLN A 109 -10.68 -3.77 -16.17
C GLN A 109 -10.41 -2.79 -17.33
N ARG A 110 -11.05 -2.97 -18.48
CA ARG A 110 -10.99 -2.04 -19.63
C ARG A 110 -11.52 -0.65 -19.30
N SER A 111 -12.65 -0.54 -18.56
CA SER A 111 -13.20 0.77 -18.20
C SER A 111 -12.33 1.54 -17.20
N MET A 112 -11.66 0.86 -16.28
CA MET A 112 -10.69 1.49 -15.38
C MET A 112 -9.46 2.00 -16.13
N GLN A 113 -9.06 1.31 -17.18
CA GLN A 113 -7.91 1.65 -18.02
C GLN A 113 -8.21 2.83 -18.96
N ALA A 114 -9.46 2.98 -19.43
CA ALA A 114 -9.87 4.07 -20.32
C ALA A 114 -9.79 5.48 -19.69
N TYR A 115 -9.54 5.60 -18.38
CA TYR A 115 -9.34 6.87 -17.67
C TYR A 115 -7.89 7.08 -17.21
N GLY A 116 -6.97 6.19 -17.59
CA GLY A 116 -5.57 6.31 -17.24
C GLY A 116 -4.89 7.45 -18.02
N PHE A 117 -4.05 8.21 -17.34
CA PHE A 117 -3.16 9.20 -17.95
C PHE A 117 -1.71 8.70 -17.88
N SER A 118 -1.02 8.76 -19.03
CA SER A 118 0.41 8.48 -19.08
C SER A 118 1.12 9.49 -19.97
N ILE A 119 2.30 9.96 -19.54
CA ILE A 119 3.16 10.81 -20.36
C ILE A 119 3.63 10.07 -21.64
N TRP A 120 3.69 8.74 -21.59
CA TRP A 120 4.09 7.89 -22.71
C TRP A 120 2.98 7.59 -23.71
N PHE A 121 1.81 8.21 -23.58
CA PHE A 121 0.84 8.37 -24.66
C PHE A 121 1.16 9.59 -25.53
N ILE A 122 1.99 10.52 -25.03
CA ILE A 122 2.41 11.72 -25.74
C ILE A 122 3.81 11.57 -26.29
N ILE A 123 4.72 10.96 -25.50
CA ILE A 123 6.11 10.70 -25.87
C ILE A 123 6.21 9.28 -26.40
N THR A 124 6.21 9.12 -27.73
CA THR A 124 6.23 7.81 -28.42
C THR A 124 7.57 7.47 -29.05
N ASP A 125 8.43 8.45 -29.28
CA ASP A 125 9.79 8.21 -29.80
C ASP A 125 10.62 7.38 -28.80
N PRO A 126 11.21 6.24 -29.23
CA PRO A 126 11.93 5.32 -28.33
C PRO A 126 13.07 5.96 -27.53
N PHE A 127 13.78 6.90 -28.11
CA PHE A 127 14.86 7.60 -27.42
C PHE A 127 14.31 8.46 -26.28
N TRP A 128 13.27 9.24 -26.54
CA TRP A 128 12.66 10.09 -25.52
C TRP A 128 11.89 9.30 -24.48
N VAL A 129 11.31 8.15 -24.82
CA VAL A 129 10.72 7.20 -23.86
C VAL A 129 11.79 6.76 -22.86
N GLN A 130 12.96 6.33 -23.32
CA GLN A 130 14.06 5.93 -22.45
C GLN A 130 14.59 7.09 -21.61
N VAL A 131 14.81 8.26 -22.21
CA VAL A 131 15.30 9.46 -21.48
C VAL A 131 14.35 9.84 -20.35
N THR A 132 13.06 9.91 -20.61
CA THR A 132 12.06 10.26 -19.59
C THR A 132 11.92 9.19 -18.52
N TYR A 133 12.06 7.92 -18.88
CA TYR A 133 12.06 6.81 -17.93
C TYR A 133 13.28 6.86 -16.99
N TYR A 134 14.48 7.01 -17.50
CA TYR A 134 15.68 7.13 -16.67
C TYR A 134 15.67 8.40 -15.81
N ALA A 135 15.14 9.50 -16.32
CA ALA A 135 14.93 10.71 -15.53
C ALA A 135 13.97 10.45 -14.35
N GLY A 136 12.93 9.65 -14.58
CA GLY A 136 12.02 9.18 -13.52
C GLY A 136 12.73 8.34 -12.46
N ILE A 137 13.61 7.40 -12.86
CA ILE A 137 14.42 6.59 -11.92
C ILE A 137 15.33 7.51 -11.06
N VAL A 138 15.99 8.49 -11.68
CA VAL A 138 16.80 9.48 -10.94
C VAL A 138 15.93 10.25 -9.94
N CYS A 139 14.73 10.66 -10.34
CA CYS A 139 13.80 11.35 -9.46
C CYS A 139 13.39 10.47 -8.26
N VAL A 140 13.12 9.18 -8.48
CA VAL A 140 12.83 8.20 -7.42
C VAL A 140 14.03 8.02 -6.48
N ALA A 141 15.25 7.97 -7.01
CA ALA A 141 16.46 7.90 -6.19
C ALA A 141 16.60 9.14 -5.29
N LEU A 142 16.38 10.33 -5.85
CA LEU A 142 16.42 11.61 -5.11
C LEU A 142 15.31 11.65 -4.03
N PHE A 143 14.12 11.17 -4.34
CA PHE A 143 13.03 11.01 -3.36
C PHE A 143 13.42 10.05 -2.23
N THR A 144 14.01 8.90 -2.57
CA THR A 144 14.44 7.89 -1.60
C THR A 144 15.42 8.45 -0.59
N ILE A 145 16.44 9.18 -1.04
CA ILE A 145 17.40 9.82 -0.13
C ILE A 145 16.88 11.11 0.51
N GLY A 146 15.73 11.62 0.04
CA GLY A 146 15.08 12.83 0.57
C GLY A 146 15.78 14.13 0.17
N PHE A 147 16.13 14.26 -1.09
CA PHE A 147 16.62 15.51 -1.68
C PHE A 147 15.49 16.22 -2.41
N ALA A 148 15.30 17.51 -2.11
CA ALA A 148 14.17 18.31 -2.60
C ALA A 148 12.83 17.55 -2.44
N THR A 149 12.62 16.95 -1.27
CA THR A 149 11.64 15.87 -1.00
C THR A 149 10.23 16.24 -1.44
N ARG A 150 9.83 17.52 -1.30
CA ARG A 150 8.49 17.96 -1.71
C ARG A 150 8.25 17.86 -3.21
N VAL A 151 9.25 18.16 -4.01
CA VAL A 151 9.17 18.12 -5.47
C VAL A 151 9.32 16.66 -5.94
N THR A 152 10.36 15.99 -5.45
CA THR A 152 10.68 14.62 -5.87
C THR A 152 9.61 13.61 -5.48
N SER A 153 8.88 13.82 -4.37
CA SER A 153 7.74 12.97 -4.03
C SER A 153 6.61 13.04 -5.06
N ILE A 154 6.24 14.25 -5.48
CA ILE A 154 5.17 14.47 -6.48
C ILE A 154 5.60 13.90 -7.83
N LEU A 155 6.83 14.18 -8.26
CA LEU A 155 7.36 13.66 -9.52
C LEU A 155 7.48 12.14 -9.53
N SER A 156 7.92 11.52 -8.43
CA SER A 156 7.97 10.06 -8.29
C SER A 156 6.59 9.42 -8.34
N TRP A 157 5.60 10.03 -7.70
CA TRP A 157 4.21 9.57 -7.79
C TRP A 157 3.65 9.69 -9.21
N ALA A 158 3.84 10.85 -9.86
CA ALA A 158 3.38 11.06 -11.23
C ALA A 158 4.08 10.11 -12.23
N PHE A 159 5.37 9.88 -12.07
CA PHE A 159 6.14 8.92 -12.84
C PHE A 159 5.60 7.49 -12.69
N HIS A 160 5.43 7.02 -11.45
CA HIS A 160 4.92 5.68 -11.19
C HIS A 160 3.49 5.49 -11.70
N LEU A 161 2.62 6.48 -11.46
CA LEU A 161 1.24 6.45 -11.97
C LEU A 161 1.21 6.40 -13.50
N SER A 162 2.07 7.21 -14.15
CA SER A 162 2.21 7.23 -15.60
C SER A 162 2.66 5.86 -16.14
N TYR A 163 3.63 5.21 -15.44
CA TYR A 163 4.10 3.89 -15.78
C TYR A 163 2.99 2.83 -15.66
N MET A 164 2.27 2.81 -14.53
CA MET A 164 1.15 1.88 -14.32
C MET A 164 0.10 1.99 -15.43
N HIS A 165 -0.25 3.21 -15.84
CA HIS A 165 -1.28 3.42 -16.85
C HIS A 165 -0.81 3.02 -18.25
N ARG A 166 0.48 3.07 -18.56
CA ARG A 166 1.01 2.63 -19.85
C ARG A 166 1.34 1.13 -19.88
N ALA A 167 1.86 0.60 -18.80
CA ALA A 167 2.30 -0.79 -18.67
C ALA A 167 1.22 -1.69 -18.04
N MET A 168 0.00 -1.63 -18.56
CA MET A 168 -1.20 -2.24 -17.96
C MET A 168 -1.14 -3.77 -17.79
N MET A 169 -0.30 -4.45 -18.53
CA MET A 169 -0.21 -5.92 -18.50
C MET A 169 0.67 -6.45 -17.37
N ILE A 170 1.51 -5.59 -16.78
CA ILE A 170 2.51 -6.03 -15.81
C ILE A 170 2.28 -5.51 -14.38
N TRP A 171 1.41 -4.49 -14.19
CA TRP A 171 1.13 -4.00 -12.86
C TRP A 171 0.12 -4.90 -12.10
N PHE A 172 0.27 -4.97 -10.81
CA PHE A 172 -0.61 -5.73 -9.92
C PHE A 172 -0.79 -5.01 -8.57
N GLY A 173 -1.33 -5.69 -7.58
CA GLY A 173 -1.64 -5.07 -6.27
C GLY A 173 -0.48 -4.34 -5.58
N MET A 174 0.77 -4.73 -5.85
CA MET A 174 1.96 -4.04 -5.35
C MET A 174 2.06 -2.61 -5.88
N ASP A 175 1.88 -2.41 -7.17
CA ASP A 175 2.01 -1.09 -7.82
C ASP A 175 0.91 -0.14 -7.35
N ALA A 176 -0.31 -0.65 -7.20
CA ALA A 176 -1.41 0.12 -6.62
C ALA A 176 -1.08 0.56 -5.19
N MET A 177 -0.53 -0.33 -4.36
CA MET A 177 -0.12 0.01 -2.99
C MET A 177 1.00 1.05 -2.97
N ILE A 178 2.00 0.94 -3.85
CA ILE A 178 3.07 1.94 -4.00
C ILE A 178 2.47 3.30 -4.38
N SER A 179 1.55 3.33 -5.35
CA SER A 179 0.90 4.58 -5.80
C SER A 179 0.17 5.29 -4.65
N PHE A 180 -0.61 4.56 -3.84
CA PHE A 180 -1.26 5.13 -2.66
C PHE A 180 -0.29 5.61 -1.60
N MET A 181 0.76 4.82 -1.32
CA MET A 181 1.79 5.21 -0.35
C MET A 181 2.51 6.48 -0.79
N LEU A 182 2.87 6.60 -2.06
CA LEU A 182 3.49 7.81 -2.62
C LEU A 182 2.56 9.02 -2.50
N LEU A 183 1.27 8.87 -2.84
CA LEU A 183 0.28 9.94 -2.69
C LEU A 183 0.22 10.48 -1.25
N TYR A 184 0.19 9.59 -0.27
CA TYR A 184 0.17 9.98 1.14
C TYR A 184 1.50 10.59 1.59
N LEU A 185 2.62 10.14 1.03
CA LEU A 185 3.92 10.73 1.28
C LEU A 185 4.07 12.13 0.65
N CYS A 186 3.43 12.42 -0.49
CA CYS A 186 3.41 13.76 -1.09
C CYS A 186 2.81 14.83 -0.16
N ILE A 187 1.74 14.50 0.57
CA ILE A 187 1.10 15.44 1.50
C ILE A 187 1.78 15.49 2.87
N SER A 188 2.69 14.57 3.14
CA SER A 188 3.33 14.37 4.43
C SER A 188 4.63 15.17 4.59
N PRO A 189 5.08 15.43 5.82
CA PRO A 189 6.39 16.00 6.08
C PRO A 189 7.50 14.91 6.09
N CYS A 190 7.48 13.95 5.16
CA CYS A 190 8.40 12.81 5.13
C CYS A 190 9.88 13.20 4.90
N GLY A 191 10.16 14.42 4.42
CA GLY A 191 11.50 14.99 4.30
C GLY A 191 12.06 15.59 5.60
N SER A 192 11.30 15.66 6.67
CA SER A 192 11.75 16.27 7.94
C SER A 192 12.77 15.41 8.70
N VAL A 193 12.86 14.11 8.39
CA VAL A 193 13.72 13.15 9.10
C VAL A 193 14.40 12.23 8.09
N PHE A 194 15.62 11.82 8.36
CA PHE A 194 16.43 10.92 7.53
C PHE A 194 16.52 11.34 6.06
N SER A 195 16.71 12.64 5.81
CA SER A 195 16.73 13.21 4.46
C SER A 195 18.00 14.02 4.21
N VAL A 196 18.41 14.10 2.95
CA VAL A 196 19.46 15.01 2.50
C VAL A 196 19.05 16.46 2.75
N ASP A 197 17.77 16.79 2.60
CA ASP A 197 17.24 18.12 2.94
C ASP A 197 17.55 18.52 4.39
N ARG A 198 17.39 17.58 5.33
CA ARG A 198 17.70 17.81 6.75
C ARG A 198 19.20 17.94 6.99
N ILE A 199 20.04 17.18 6.28
CA ILE A 199 21.51 17.28 6.36
C ILE A 199 21.97 18.65 5.84
N ILE A 200 21.44 19.09 4.70
CA ILE A 200 21.75 20.42 4.13
C ILE A 200 21.32 21.52 5.10
N ALA A 201 20.11 21.43 5.66
CA ALA A 201 19.61 22.38 6.64
C ALA A 201 20.52 22.44 7.88
N ARG A 202 21.01 21.29 8.36
CA ARG A 202 21.94 21.20 9.50
C ARG A 202 23.29 21.85 9.18
N LYS A 203 23.82 21.62 7.97
CA LYS A 203 25.09 22.28 7.54
C LYS A 203 24.95 23.79 7.42
N ARG A 204 23.78 24.29 6.99
CA ARG A 204 23.51 25.73 6.81
C ARG A 204 23.25 26.47 8.13
N LEU A 205 22.48 25.86 9.04
CA LEU A 205 21.98 26.51 10.26
C LEU A 205 22.77 26.13 11.50
N GLY A 206 23.57 25.04 11.47
CA GLY A 206 24.30 24.58 12.66
C GLY A 206 23.39 24.34 13.84
N ASP A 207 23.77 24.89 14.99
CA ASP A 207 23.00 24.78 16.24
C ASP A 207 21.67 25.58 16.23
N ARG A 208 21.46 26.43 15.22
CA ARG A 208 20.19 27.16 15.03
C ARG A 208 19.13 26.30 14.35
N LEU A 209 19.46 25.08 13.89
CA LEU A 209 18.48 24.22 13.29
C LEU A 209 17.45 23.79 14.35
N PRO A 210 16.17 24.15 14.18
CA PRO A 210 15.14 23.79 15.18
C PRO A 210 14.96 22.26 15.20
N PRO A 211 14.63 21.69 16.36
CA PRO A 211 14.24 20.30 16.47
C PRO A 211 13.02 20.01 15.59
N VAL A 212 12.78 18.75 15.27
CA VAL A 212 11.64 18.34 14.46
C VAL A 212 10.35 18.64 15.24
N LYS A 213 9.42 19.33 14.61
CA LYS A 213 8.12 19.66 15.23
C LYS A 213 7.09 18.60 14.86
N PRO A 214 6.24 18.18 15.81
CA PRO A 214 5.04 17.43 15.47
C PRO A 214 4.13 18.27 14.54
N LEU A 215 3.54 17.62 13.53
CA LEU A 215 2.71 18.27 12.52
C LEU A 215 1.41 17.50 12.33
N TRP A 216 0.31 18.21 12.11
CA TRP A 216 -0.98 17.59 11.81
C TRP A 216 -0.98 16.85 10.46
N THR A 217 -0.17 17.33 9.48
CA THR A 217 0.00 16.64 8.20
C THR A 217 0.70 15.29 8.35
N ALA A 218 1.53 15.13 9.39
CA ALA A 218 2.12 13.82 9.71
C ALA A 218 1.04 12.85 10.20
N THR A 219 0.15 13.31 11.07
CA THR A 219 -0.98 12.49 11.54
C THR A 219 -1.91 12.15 10.40
N LEU A 220 -2.29 13.13 9.59
CA LEU A 220 -3.18 12.90 8.44
C LEU A 220 -2.63 11.80 7.52
N ALA A 221 -1.37 11.91 7.11
CA ALA A 221 -0.74 10.92 6.24
C ALA A 221 -0.67 9.54 6.88
N LEU A 222 -0.26 9.44 8.16
CA LEU A 222 -0.23 8.16 8.89
C LEU A 222 -1.62 7.55 9.00
N ARG A 223 -2.66 8.36 9.31
CA ARG A 223 -4.04 7.86 9.41
C ARG A 223 -4.59 7.40 8.06
N LEU A 224 -4.29 8.11 6.98
CA LEU A 224 -4.67 7.68 5.64
C LEU A 224 -4.03 6.33 5.29
N ILE A 225 -2.74 6.14 5.57
CA ILE A 225 -2.07 4.84 5.38
C ILE A 225 -2.74 3.77 6.27
N GLN A 226 -2.95 4.03 7.55
CA GLN A 226 -3.55 3.09 8.50
C GLN A 226 -4.96 2.67 8.09
N VAL A 227 -5.82 3.62 7.74
CA VAL A 227 -7.20 3.34 7.30
C VAL A 227 -7.17 2.56 5.98
N HIS A 228 -6.31 2.96 5.04
CA HIS A 228 -6.17 2.25 3.77
C HIS A 228 -5.74 0.79 3.98
N MET A 229 -4.74 0.54 4.83
CA MET A 229 -4.32 -0.82 5.17
C MET A 229 -5.46 -1.63 5.79
N CYS A 230 -6.25 -1.04 6.69
CA CYS A 230 -7.43 -1.70 7.24
C CYS A 230 -8.45 -2.09 6.15
N ILE A 231 -8.69 -1.19 5.19
CA ILE A 231 -9.61 -1.45 4.07
C ILE A 231 -9.06 -2.58 3.19
N VAL A 232 -7.78 -2.52 2.82
CA VAL A 232 -7.14 -3.52 1.95
C VAL A 232 -7.23 -4.92 2.57
N TYR A 233 -6.85 -5.07 3.84
CA TYR A 233 -6.93 -6.36 4.52
C TYR A 233 -8.38 -6.86 4.63
N PHE A 234 -9.29 -5.99 5.02
CA PHE A 234 -10.69 -6.37 5.20
C PHE A 234 -11.34 -6.82 3.89
N ILE A 235 -11.19 -6.02 2.84
CA ILE A 235 -11.75 -6.34 1.52
C ILE A 235 -11.09 -7.59 0.94
N SER A 236 -9.76 -7.74 1.10
CA SER A 236 -9.04 -8.95 0.69
C SER A 236 -9.59 -10.19 1.39
N GLY A 237 -9.77 -10.14 2.71
CA GLY A 237 -10.34 -11.24 3.49
C GLY A 237 -11.79 -11.59 3.08
N ILE A 238 -12.66 -10.59 2.94
CA ILE A 238 -14.05 -10.80 2.52
C ILE A 238 -14.13 -11.37 1.10
N SER A 239 -13.31 -10.87 0.17
CA SER A 239 -13.28 -11.37 -1.21
C SER A 239 -12.87 -12.84 -1.29
N LYS A 240 -11.99 -13.29 -0.40
CA LYS A 240 -11.55 -14.68 -0.31
C LYS A 240 -12.70 -15.64 0.09
N LEU A 241 -13.67 -15.16 0.85
CA LEU A 241 -14.87 -15.95 1.22
C LEU A 241 -15.74 -16.35 0.01
N GLN A 242 -15.56 -15.73 -1.15
CA GLN A 242 -16.27 -16.08 -2.37
C GLN A 242 -15.65 -17.30 -3.10
N GLY A 243 -14.41 -17.68 -2.77
CA GLY A 243 -13.71 -18.78 -3.42
C GLY A 243 -13.83 -20.10 -2.66
N SER A 244 -14.24 -21.18 -3.34
CA SER A 244 -14.39 -22.53 -2.75
C SER A 244 -13.08 -23.08 -2.14
N THR A 245 -11.92 -22.70 -2.71
CA THR A 245 -10.59 -23.13 -2.24
C THR A 245 -10.25 -22.61 -0.85
N TRP A 246 -10.84 -21.48 -0.44
CA TRP A 246 -10.70 -20.96 0.91
C TRP A 246 -11.55 -21.74 1.92
N TRP A 247 -12.71 -22.25 1.49
CA TRP A 247 -13.60 -23.04 2.34
C TRP A 247 -13.11 -24.48 2.54
N ASN A 248 -12.45 -25.07 1.54
CA ASN A 248 -11.90 -26.44 1.65
C ASN A 248 -10.44 -26.46 2.17
N GLY A 249 -9.84 -25.30 2.46
CA GLY A 249 -8.49 -25.19 3.01
C GLY A 249 -7.35 -25.38 2.01
N SER A 250 -7.64 -25.46 0.71
CA SER A 250 -6.61 -25.74 -0.33
C SER A 250 -5.99 -24.47 -0.94
N ALA A 251 -6.47 -23.26 -0.62
CA ALA A 251 -6.07 -22.03 -1.28
C ALA A 251 -4.56 -21.78 -1.20
N SER A 252 -3.93 -21.96 -0.02
CA SER A 252 -2.49 -21.75 0.13
C SER A 252 -1.67 -22.72 -0.71
N TRP A 253 -2.08 -23.99 -0.78
CA TRP A 253 -1.43 -24.99 -1.62
C TRP A 253 -1.49 -24.60 -3.09
N LEU A 254 -2.69 -24.32 -3.60
CA LEU A 254 -2.90 -23.96 -5.00
C LEU A 254 -2.13 -22.71 -5.40
N THR A 255 -2.06 -21.73 -4.49
CA THR A 255 -1.34 -20.48 -4.76
C THR A 255 0.17 -20.70 -4.80
N MET A 256 0.74 -21.46 -3.85
CA MET A 256 2.19 -21.71 -3.80
C MET A 256 2.67 -22.60 -4.96
N ASN A 257 1.79 -23.46 -5.52
CA ASN A 257 2.12 -24.32 -6.66
C ASN A 257 1.64 -23.77 -8.02
N ALA A 258 1.04 -22.57 -8.03
CA ALA A 258 0.64 -21.97 -9.31
C ALA A 258 1.88 -21.63 -10.14
N PRO A 259 1.92 -21.98 -11.45
CA PRO A 259 3.09 -21.72 -12.29
C PRO A 259 3.53 -20.25 -12.31
N LEU A 260 2.57 -19.33 -12.12
CA LEU A 260 2.83 -17.89 -12.08
C LEU A 260 3.66 -17.46 -10.85
N PHE A 261 3.59 -18.21 -9.75
CA PHE A 261 4.24 -17.88 -8.48
C PHE A 261 5.35 -18.86 -8.10
N ASN A 262 5.69 -19.81 -8.96
CA ASN A 262 6.68 -20.85 -8.68
C ASN A 262 8.14 -20.38 -8.86
N GLU A 263 8.38 -19.07 -8.85
CA GLU A 263 9.74 -18.50 -8.85
C GLU A 263 10.35 -18.41 -7.43
N GLY A 264 9.56 -18.72 -6.40
CA GLY A 264 10.00 -18.80 -5.02
C GLY A 264 10.74 -20.11 -4.70
N ILE A 265 10.55 -20.62 -3.50
CA ILE A 265 11.08 -21.94 -3.12
C ILE A 265 10.17 -23.00 -3.71
N ASP A 266 10.75 -23.95 -4.48
CA ASP A 266 10.04 -25.16 -4.86
C ASP A 266 9.58 -25.90 -3.60
N VAL A 267 8.29 -25.90 -3.38
CA VAL A 267 7.67 -26.57 -2.21
C VAL A 267 7.20 -27.98 -2.53
N GLY A 268 7.40 -28.45 -3.75
CA GLY A 268 7.00 -29.80 -4.19
C GLY A 268 7.58 -30.91 -3.32
N TRP A 269 8.78 -30.70 -2.78
CA TRP A 269 9.44 -31.67 -1.87
C TRP A 269 8.69 -31.86 -0.53
N LEU A 270 7.92 -30.85 -0.08
CA LEU A 270 7.08 -30.96 1.11
C LEU A 270 5.88 -31.91 0.90
N ALA A 271 5.48 -32.14 -0.34
CA ALA A 271 4.45 -33.11 -0.71
C ALA A 271 5.00 -34.53 -0.91
N ASP A 272 6.31 -34.78 -0.71
CA ASP A 272 6.89 -36.14 -0.80
C ASP A 272 6.24 -37.02 0.29
N PRO A 273 5.65 -38.15 -0.10
CA PRO A 273 5.04 -39.12 0.83
C PRO A 273 5.98 -39.56 1.96
N LYS A 274 7.30 -39.52 1.73
CA LYS A 274 8.31 -39.84 2.74
C LYS A 274 8.40 -38.83 3.88
N MET A 275 8.03 -37.56 3.63
CA MET A 275 7.99 -36.49 4.65
C MET A 275 6.68 -36.49 5.43
N GLY A 276 5.68 -37.27 5.00
CA GLY A 276 4.35 -37.36 5.62
C GLY A 276 3.37 -36.35 5.04
N GLU A 277 2.48 -36.83 4.16
CA GLU A 277 1.40 -36.04 3.54
C GLU A 277 0.58 -35.25 4.57
N TRP A 278 0.43 -35.77 5.81
CA TRP A 278 -0.31 -35.15 6.87
C TRP A 278 0.26 -33.78 7.29
N PHE A 279 1.60 -33.64 7.36
CA PHE A 279 2.24 -32.38 7.76
C PHE A 279 1.93 -31.28 6.75
N TRP A 280 2.09 -31.59 5.45
CA TRP A 280 1.83 -30.65 4.38
C TRP A 280 0.36 -30.25 4.31
N HIS A 281 -0.54 -31.26 4.43
CA HIS A 281 -1.98 -31.01 4.45
C HIS A 281 -2.38 -30.08 5.59
N TYR A 282 -1.93 -30.35 6.82
CA TYR A 282 -2.24 -29.49 7.96
C TYR A 282 -1.59 -28.12 7.87
N PHE A 283 -0.37 -28.00 7.35
CA PHE A 283 0.31 -26.72 7.15
C PHE A 283 -0.48 -25.83 6.19
N CYS A 284 -0.86 -26.33 5.01
CA CYS A 284 -1.60 -25.56 4.03
C CYS A 284 -3.02 -25.20 4.52
N PHE A 285 -3.67 -26.15 5.19
CA PHE A 285 -4.96 -25.92 5.82
C PHE A 285 -4.86 -24.80 6.86
N PHE A 286 -3.91 -24.89 7.78
CA PHE A 286 -3.67 -23.86 8.78
C PHE A 286 -3.32 -22.51 8.13
N ALA A 287 -2.40 -22.47 7.17
CA ALA A 287 -2.01 -21.24 6.48
C ALA A 287 -3.20 -20.56 5.77
N THR A 288 -4.09 -21.36 5.15
CA THR A 288 -5.30 -20.86 4.49
C THR A 288 -6.23 -20.16 5.48
N TYR A 289 -6.60 -20.83 6.56
CA TYR A 289 -7.54 -20.26 7.54
C TYR A 289 -6.90 -19.16 8.41
N ALA A 290 -5.60 -19.29 8.74
CA ALA A 290 -4.87 -18.24 9.45
C ALA A 290 -4.82 -16.95 8.62
N THR A 291 -4.56 -17.04 7.32
CA THR A 291 -4.59 -15.88 6.40
C THR A 291 -5.97 -15.23 6.38
N LEU A 292 -7.02 -16.03 6.20
CA LEU A 292 -8.39 -15.52 6.15
C LEU A 292 -8.79 -14.84 7.46
N ALA A 293 -8.56 -15.52 8.61
CA ALA A 293 -8.85 -14.97 9.93
C ALA A 293 -8.04 -13.68 10.19
N PHE A 294 -6.76 -13.66 9.84
CA PHE A 294 -5.89 -12.52 10.01
C PHE A 294 -6.39 -11.31 9.19
N GLU A 295 -6.68 -11.48 7.91
CA GLU A 295 -7.11 -10.40 7.04
C GLU A 295 -8.45 -9.79 7.49
N ILE A 296 -9.42 -10.61 7.89
CA ILE A 296 -10.72 -10.12 8.37
C ILE A 296 -10.59 -9.42 9.73
N THR A 297 -9.77 -9.93 10.63
CA THR A 297 -9.66 -9.39 12.00
C THR A 297 -8.67 -8.25 12.13
N PHE A 298 -7.74 -8.08 11.18
CA PHE A 298 -6.72 -7.03 11.19
C PHE A 298 -7.27 -5.64 11.53
N PRO A 299 -8.31 -5.10 10.84
CA PRO A 299 -8.80 -3.75 11.06
C PRO A 299 -9.40 -3.51 12.44
N PHE A 300 -9.76 -4.55 13.14
CA PHE A 300 -10.33 -4.47 14.49
C PHE A 300 -9.25 -4.59 15.58
N LEU A 301 -8.26 -5.45 15.37
CA LEU A 301 -7.25 -5.78 16.38
C LEU A 301 -6.08 -4.80 16.39
N ILE A 302 -5.69 -4.26 15.24
CA ILE A 302 -4.48 -3.42 15.08
C ILE A 302 -4.51 -2.13 15.90
N TRP A 303 -5.71 -1.61 16.21
CA TRP A 303 -5.87 -0.39 17.01
C TRP A 303 -5.65 -0.60 18.50
N ASN A 304 -5.79 -1.84 18.98
CA ASN A 304 -5.55 -2.16 20.38
C ASN A 304 -4.05 -2.16 20.67
N ARG A 305 -3.60 -1.37 21.64
CA ARG A 305 -2.17 -1.21 21.99
C ARG A 305 -1.49 -2.51 22.43
N TYR A 306 -2.23 -3.44 23.02
CA TYR A 306 -1.70 -4.72 23.52
C TYR A 306 -1.65 -5.79 22.42
N LEU A 307 -2.59 -5.77 21.50
CA LEU A 307 -2.66 -6.72 20.39
C LEU A 307 -1.81 -6.29 19.19
N ARG A 308 -1.56 -4.98 19.05
CA ARG A 308 -0.80 -4.41 17.92
C ARG A 308 0.54 -5.10 17.63
N PRO A 309 1.42 -5.37 18.62
CA PRO A 309 2.69 -6.05 18.34
C PRO A 309 2.48 -7.44 17.71
N TRP A 310 1.49 -8.19 18.18
CA TRP A 310 1.16 -9.52 17.67
C TRP A 310 0.55 -9.46 16.27
N VAL A 311 -0.30 -8.47 16.01
CA VAL A 311 -0.86 -8.24 14.67
C VAL A 311 0.24 -7.82 13.69
N LEU A 312 1.17 -6.95 14.09
CA LEU A 312 2.32 -6.59 13.26
C LEU A 312 3.24 -7.78 13.00
N PHE A 313 3.45 -8.62 14.00
CA PHE A 313 4.20 -9.87 13.83
C PHE A 313 3.47 -10.81 12.86
N GLY A 314 2.15 -10.97 12.99
CA GLY A 314 1.32 -11.73 12.05
C GLY A 314 1.41 -11.19 10.62
N ALA A 315 1.39 -9.86 10.44
CA ALA A 315 1.60 -9.23 9.13
C ALA A 315 2.99 -9.56 8.56
N LEU A 316 4.03 -9.53 9.38
CA LEU A 316 5.39 -9.89 8.98
C LEU A 316 5.46 -11.37 8.55
N MET A 317 4.83 -12.28 9.30
CA MET A 317 4.78 -13.70 8.96
C MET A 317 4.02 -13.96 7.67
N LEU A 318 2.85 -13.33 7.50
CA LEU A 318 2.03 -13.46 6.29
C LEU A 318 2.78 -12.97 5.05
N HIS A 319 3.30 -11.74 5.09
CA HIS A 319 3.97 -11.16 3.92
C HIS A 319 5.37 -11.72 3.71
N GLY A 320 6.05 -12.13 4.77
CA GLY A 320 7.30 -12.89 4.70
C GLY A 320 7.08 -14.26 4.04
N GLY A 321 5.99 -14.95 4.39
CA GLY A 321 5.58 -16.19 3.74
C GLY A 321 5.30 -15.99 2.25
N ILE A 322 4.54 -14.97 1.87
CA ILE A 322 4.28 -14.61 0.48
C ILE A 322 5.59 -14.33 -0.26
N ALA A 323 6.51 -13.57 0.34
CA ALA A 323 7.81 -13.26 -0.24
C ALA A 323 8.65 -14.52 -0.51
N ILE A 324 8.66 -15.45 0.43
CA ILE A 324 9.50 -16.66 0.40
C ILE A 324 8.88 -17.73 -0.52
N PHE A 325 7.61 -18.07 -0.31
CA PHE A 325 6.97 -19.20 -0.99
C PHE A 325 6.44 -18.85 -2.38
N MET A 326 6.11 -17.58 -2.63
CA MET A 326 5.57 -17.13 -3.91
C MET A 326 6.56 -16.28 -4.72
N GLY A 327 7.77 -16.02 -4.21
CA GLY A 327 8.74 -15.13 -4.86
C GLY A 327 8.35 -13.64 -4.88
N LEU A 328 7.27 -13.24 -4.21
CA LEU A 328 6.72 -11.89 -4.26
C LEU A 328 7.33 -10.96 -3.19
N GLY A 329 8.66 -10.88 -3.16
CA GLY A 329 9.40 -10.09 -2.15
C GLY A 329 9.02 -8.60 -2.14
N GLY A 330 8.88 -7.98 -3.31
CA GLY A 330 8.46 -6.59 -3.45
C GLY A 330 7.06 -6.34 -2.90
N PHE A 331 6.10 -7.22 -3.19
CA PHE A 331 4.76 -7.15 -2.63
C PHE A 331 4.75 -7.29 -1.12
N GLY A 332 5.47 -8.27 -0.59
CA GLY A 332 5.60 -8.47 0.86
C GLY A 332 6.18 -7.23 1.55
N ALA A 333 7.23 -6.65 0.98
CA ALA A 333 7.89 -5.47 1.52
C ALA A 333 7.00 -4.23 1.52
N ILE A 334 6.24 -3.95 0.44
CA ILE A 334 5.35 -2.78 0.39
C ILE A 334 4.16 -2.92 1.35
N MET A 335 3.56 -4.10 1.44
CA MET A 335 2.48 -4.35 2.38
C MET A 335 2.94 -4.18 3.82
N PHE A 336 4.11 -4.72 4.16
CA PHE A 336 4.68 -4.53 5.50
C PHE A 336 5.04 -3.06 5.76
N SER A 337 5.54 -2.33 4.77
CA SER A 337 5.83 -0.89 4.92
C SER A 337 4.58 -0.07 5.29
N GLY A 338 3.41 -0.42 4.74
CA GLY A 338 2.12 0.15 5.16
C GLY A 338 1.78 -0.18 6.62
N CYS A 339 2.06 -1.40 7.06
CA CYS A 339 1.88 -1.81 8.47
C CYS A 339 2.80 -1.04 9.43
N MET A 340 3.97 -0.58 8.98
CA MET A 340 4.87 0.24 9.81
C MET A 340 4.23 1.55 10.30
N ALA A 341 3.20 2.06 9.61
CA ALA A 341 2.45 3.23 10.04
C ALA A 341 1.76 3.04 11.42
N PHE A 342 1.57 1.81 11.86
CA PHE A 342 1.00 1.50 13.18
C PHE A 342 2.04 1.44 14.30
N ILE A 343 3.35 1.50 13.99
CA ILE A 343 4.41 1.51 14.99
C ILE A 343 4.40 2.87 15.69
N PRO A 344 4.33 2.93 17.04
CA PRO A 344 4.39 4.18 17.77
C PRO A 344 5.73 4.91 17.54
N ALA A 345 5.68 6.22 17.34
CA ALA A 345 6.88 7.02 17.12
C ALA A 345 7.90 6.91 18.28
N SER A 346 7.43 6.76 19.53
CA SER A 346 8.27 6.54 20.70
C SER A 346 9.07 5.24 20.61
N GLY A 347 8.43 4.16 20.19
CA GLY A 347 9.08 2.87 19.98
C GLY A 347 10.11 2.92 18.84
N ALA A 348 9.75 3.56 17.72
CA ALA A 348 10.68 3.76 16.62
C ALA A 348 11.90 4.60 17.03
N ARG A 349 11.69 5.68 17.78
CA ARG A 349 12.79 6.50 18.31
C ARG A 349 13.70 5.71 19.24
N TRP A 350 13.13 5.00 20.19
CA TRP A 350 13.91 4.16 21.11
C TRP A 350 14.79 3.17 20.36
N PHE A 351 14.22 2.45 19.41
CA PHE A 351 14.96 1.49 18.58
C PHE A 351 16.07 2.15 17.76
N LEU A 352 15.75 3.28 17.12
CA LEU A 352 16.73 4.01 16.30
C LEU A 352 17.83 4.66 17.15
N HIS A 353 17.52 5.15 18.34
CA HIS A 353 18.54 5.64 19.26
C HIS A 353 19.49 4.55 19.72
N SER A 354 19.00 3.32 19.92
CA SER A 354 19.88 2.19 20.27
C SER A 354 20.85 1.82 19.14
N LEU A 355 20.48 2.06 17.87
CA LEU A 355 21.30 1.76 16.70
C LEU A 355 22.19 2.93 16.24
N LEU A 356 21.67 4.15 16.25
CA LEU A 356 22.28 5.31 15.62
C LEU A 356 22.72 6.39 16.62
N GLY A 357 22.39 6.22 17.90
CA GLY A 357 22.72 7.17 18.96
C GLY A 357 22.19 8.59 18.68
N ASN A 358 23.02 9.58 18.90
CA ASN A 358 22.68 11.01 18.72
C ASN A 358 22.42 11.43 17.25
N ARG A 359 22.51 10.53 16.28
CA ARG A 359 22.18 10.82 14.88
C ARG A 359 20.66 10.92 14.63
N VAL A 360 19.85 10.43 15.55
CA VAL A 360 18.39 10.57 15.47
C VAL A 360 17.99 11.99 15.84
N PRO A 361 17.32 12.75 14.95
CA PRO A 361 16.96 14.14 15.23
C PRO A 361 16.04 14.26 16.46
N ALA A 362 16.32 15.18 17.37
CA ALA A 362 15.43 15.47 18.49
C ALA A 362 14.08 16.01 18.01
N VAL A 363 13.01 15.72 18.78
CA VAL A 363 11.66 16.23 18.55
C VAL A 363 11.24 17.15 19.70
N VAL A 364 10.47 18.19 19.41
CA VAL A 364 9.92 19.09 20.42
C VAL A 364 8.92 18.32 21.30
N GLY A 365 9.13 18.36 22.63
CA GLY A 365 8.23 17.69 23.59
C GLY A 365 8.39 16.16 23.70
N GLY A 366 9.40 15.59 23.04
CA GLY A 366 9.80 14.19 23.27
C GLY A 366 10.55 14.03 24.58
N PRO A 367 10.56 12.82 25.18
CA PRO A 367 11.45 12.56 26.32
C PRO A 367 12.89 12.81 25.89
N ALA A 368 13.64 13.45 26.79
CA ALA A 368 15.05 13.74 26.63
C ALA A 368 15.89 12.45 26.53
#